data_cfad42de37fec07a2cb61a8cca880106
#
_entry.id   cfad42de37fec07a2cb61a8cca880106
#
_cell.length_a   1.000
_cell.length_b   1.000
_cell.length_c   1.000
_cell.angle_alpha   90.00
_cell.angle_beta   90.00
_cell.angle_gamma   90.00
#
_symmetry.space_group_name_H-M   'P 1'
#
loop_
_entity.id
_entity.type
_entity.pdbx_description
1 polymer ?
#
loop_
_entity_poly.entity_id
_entity_poly.type
_entity_poly.pdbx_seq_one_letter_code
_entity_poly.pdbx_strand_id
1 'polypeptide(L)'
;MAIYQLGDLIPQIDPTAFIFDSADIIGDVVIEEQASIWANVSIRGDNTRITIGHHSNIQEGSVLHSDAGMPLFVDHHVTVGHQAMLHGCTIGSGSLIGMQAIVLNNAKIGRNCLIGAGAIVPEGREIPDNSLVIGVGKITRTLSDEEIAGIRHNIEHYAKRGQMYRKELKRLG
;
A
#
# COMPACT_ATOMS: atom_id res chain seq x y z
N MET A 1 -14.58 -2.36 -11.23
CA MET A 1 -14.29 -2.07 -9.81
C MET A 1 -15.55 -2.24 -9.00
N ALA A 2 -15.42 -2.87 -7.84
CA ALA A 2 -16.52 -2.99 -6.92
C ALA A 2 -16.22 -2.12 -5.69
N ILE A 3 -16.97 -1.02 -5.55
CA ILE A 3 -16.86 -0.08 -4.43
C ILE A 3 -18.13 -0.22 -3.61
N TYR A 4 -17.99 -0.60 -2.35
CA TYR A 4 -19.13 -0.91 -1.48
C TYR A 4 -19.18 0.02 -0.27
N GLN A 5 -20.32 0.60 -0.06
CA GLN A 5 -20.71 1.19 1.21
C GLN A 5 -21.12 0.08 2.19
N LEU A 6 -20.70 0.19 3.44
CA LEU A 6 -21.12 -0.71 4.53
C LEU A 6 -21.75 0.11 5.66
N GLY A 7 -23.08 0.06 5.78
CA GLY A 7 -23.80 0.97 6.69
C GLY A 7 -23.53 2.41 6.33
N ASP A 8 -22.99 3.20 7.27
CA ASP A 8 -22.61 4.62 7.05
C ASP A 8 -21.15 4.78 6.57
N LEU A 9 -20.39 3.70 6.44
CA LEU A 9 -19.00 3.72 5.99
C LEU A 9 -18.93 3.75 4.47
N ILE A 10 -18.51 4.88 3.91
CA ILE A 10 -18.47 5.14 2.46
C ILE A 10 -17.02 5.39 2.03
N PRO A 11 -16.47 4.65 1.06
CA PRO A 11 -15.15 4.93 0.50
C PRO A 11 -15.06 6.34 -0.10
N GLN A 12 -13.98 7.05 0.24
CA GLN A 12 -13.65 8.37 -0.30
C GLN A 12 -12.46 8.22 -1.25
N ILE A 13 -12.71 8.37 -2.53
CA ILE A 13 -11.71 8.12 -3.58
C ILE A 13 -11.53 9.41 -4.37
N ASP A 14 -10.28 9.89 -4.42
CA ASP A 14 -9.95 11.06 -5.23
C ASP A 14 -10.20 10.77 -6.72
N PRO A 15 -10.81 11.70 -7.46
CA PRO A 15 -11.15 11.50 -8.88
C PRO A 15 -9.93 11.30 -9.78
N THR A 16 -8.72 11.61 -9.32
CA THR A 16 -7.47 11.36 -10.07
C THR A 16 -6.84 10.00 -9.76
N ALA A 17 -7.34 9.27 -8.75
CA ALA A 17 -6.86 7.92 -8.45
C ALA A 17 -7.22 6.94 -9.58
N PHE A 18 -6.35 5.95 -9.79
CA PHE A 18 -6.61 4.84 -10.69
C PHE A 18 -7.06 3.60 -9.89
N ILE A 19 -8.22 3.08 -10.19
CA ILE A 19 -8.73 1.84 -9.59
C ILE A 19 -9.01 0.83 -10.71
N PHE A 20 -8.34 -0.31 -10.67
CA PHE A 20 -8.56 -1.37 -11.65
C PHE A 20 -9.95 -2.03 -11.45
N ASP A 21 -10.60 -2.45 -12.54
CA ASP A 21 -11.98 -2.97 -12.52
C ASP A 21 -12.20 -4.20 -11.62
N SER A 22 -11.16 -5.00 -11.38
CA SER A 22 -11.23 -6.17 -10.50
C SER A 22 -10.79 -5.90 -9.06
N ALA A 23 -10.56 -4.66 -8.66
CA ALA A 23 -10.29 -4.32 -7.26
C ALA A 23 -11.61 -4.14 -6.48
N ASP A 24 -11.62 -4.62 -5.23
CA ASP A 24 -12.72 -4.48 -4.28
C ASP A 24 -12.34 -3.52 -3.15
N ILE A 25 -13.18 -2.48 -2.94
CA ILE A 25 -12.97 -1.45 -1.92
C ILE A 25 -14.24 -1.34 -1.08
N ILE A 26 -14.14 -1.59 0.22
CA ILE A 26 -15.30 -1.75 1.10
C ILE A 26 -15.13 -0.88 2.36
N GLY A 27 -16.15 -0.08 2.70
CA GLY A 27 -16.25 0.61 3.98
C GLY A 27 -15.44 1.90 4.12
N ASP A 28 -14.87 2.16 5.30
CA ASP A 28 -14.13 3.40 5.60
C ASP A 28 -12.71 3.36 5.01
N VAL A 29 -12.63 3.65 3.72
CA VAL A 29 -11.38 3.68 2.94
C VAL A 29 -11.21 5.06 2.32
N VAL A 30 -10.03 5.65 2.50
CA VAL A 30 -9.63 6.90 1.84
C VAL A 30 -8.50 6.60 0.85
N ILE A 31 -8.69 6.99 -0.41
CA ILE A 31 -7.68 6.88 -1.47
C ILE A 31 -7.42 8.27 -2.02
N GLU A 32 -6.20 8.74 -1.84
CA GLU A 32 -5.81 10.10 -2.19
C GLU A 32 -5.42 10.26 -3.65
N GLU A 33 -5.07 11.51 -4.03
CA GLU A 33 -4.78 11.89 -5.41
C GLU A 33 -3.69 11.03 -6.06
N GLN A 34 -3.91 10.65 -7.30
CA GLN A 34 -2.97 9.89 -8.13
C GLN A 34 -2.47 8.58 -7.51
N ALA A 35 -3.09 8.10 -6.44
CA ALA A 35 -2.86 6.74 -5.97
C ALA A 35 -3.37 5.73 -7.00
N SER A 36 -2.80 4.52 -7.02
CA SER A 36 -3.22 3.48 -7.96
C SER A 36 -3.43 2.14 -7.26
N ILE A 37 -4.61 1.56 -7.49
CA ILE A 37 -5.04 0.27 -6.96
C ILE A 37 -5.18 -0.71 -8.12
N TRP A 38 -4.38 -1.74 -8.11
CA TRP A 38 -4.22 -2.65 -9.24
C TRP A 38 -5.15 -3.87 -9.18
N ALA A 39 -5.04 -4.75 -10.15
CA ALA A 39 -5.98 -5.86 -10.33
C ALA A 39 -6.05 -6.80 -9.12
N ASN A 40 -7.27 -7.22 -8.76
CA ASN A 40 -7.54 -8.17 -7.68
C ASN A 40 -7.04 -7.72 -6.29
N VAL A 41 -6.84 -6.42 -6.07
CA VAL A 41 -6.59 -5.86 -4.75
C VAL A 41 -7.88 -5.86 -3.94
N SER A 42 -7.82 -6.26 -2.68
CA SER A 42 -8.94 -6.20 -1.74
C SER A 42 -8.60 -5.26 -0.58
N ILE A 43 -9.40 -4.20 -0.41
CA ILE A 43 -9.27 -3.23 0.70
C ILE A 43 -10.58 -3.23 1.49
N ARG A 44 -10.54 -3.66 2.75
CA ARG A 44 -11.73 -3.75 3.60
C ARG A 44 -11.56 -2.96 4.90
N GLY A 45 -12.16 -1.75 4.93
CA GLY A 45 -12.21 -0.85 6.08
C GLY A 45 -13.54 -0.97 6.84
N ASP A 46 -13.86 -2.15 7.35
CA ASP A 46 -15.09 -2.41 8.10
C ASP A 46 -14.94 -2.25 9.63
N ASN A 47 -13.71 -2.25 10.14
CA ASN A 47 -13.41 -2.05 11.56
C ASN A 47 -12.84 -0.67 11.86
N THR A 48 -11.81 -0.27 11.12
CA THR A 48 -11.11 1.01 11.31
C THR A 48 -10.68 1.54 9.94
N ARG A 49 -10.52 2.86 9.85
CA ARG A 49 -10.13 3.53 8.60
C ARG A 49 -8.84 2.97 8.00
N ILE A 50 -8.87 2.80 6.68
CA ILE A 50 -7.70 2.52 5.84
C ILE A 50 -7.44 3.74 4.96
N THR A 51 -6.23 4.27 5.00
CA THR A 51 -5.83 5.42 4.18
C THR A 51 -4.69 5.02 3.24
N ILE A 52 -4.84 5.35 1.95
CA ILE A 52 -3.80 5.21 0.93
C ILE A 52 -3.41 6.61 0.48
N GLY A 53 -2.21 7.03 0.84
CA GLY A 53 -1.67 8.36 0.56
C GLY A 53 -1.39 8.59 -0.92
N HIS A 54 -1.30 9.86 -1.29
CA HIS A 54 -1.14 10.28 -2.68
C HIS A 54 0.11 9.68 -3.35
N HIS A 55 0.00 9.40 -4.66
CA HIS A 55 1.06 8.78 -5.47
C HIS A 55 1.51 7.38 -5.01
N SER A 56 0.83 6.78 -4.04
CA SER A 56 1.12 5.41 -3.61
C SER A 56 0.47 4.39 -4.55
N ASN A 57 1.07 3.20 -4.64
CA ASN A 57 0.52 2.13 -5.47
C ASN A 57 0.37 0.83 -4.68
N ILE A 58 -0.79 0.19 -4.82
CA ILE A 58 -1.11 -1.10 -4.22
C ILE A 58 -1.23 -2.10 -5.36
N GLN A 59 -0.24 -2.97 -5.49
CA GLN A 59 -0.11 -3.87 -6.64
C GLN A 59 -0.97 -5.12 -6.52
N GLU A 60 -1.08 -5.85 -7.63
CA GLU A 60 -2.03 -6.92 -7.87
C GLU A 60 -2.09 -7.96 -6.75
N GLY A 61 -3.31 -8.32 -6.37
CA GLY A 61 -3.59 -9.36 -5.40
C GLY A 61 -3.25 -9.03 -3.95
N SER A 62 -2.84 -7.79 -3.66
CA SER A 62 -2.58 -7.36 -2.28
C SER A 62 -3.88 -7.27 -1.48
N VAL A 63 -3.79 -7.55 -0.17
CA VAL A 63 -4.92 -7.50 0.76
C VAL A 63 -4.61 -6.52 1.89
N LEU A 64 -5.52 -5.56 2.10
CA LEU A 64 -5.43 -4.55 3.14
C LEU A 64 -6.65 -4.62 4.05
N HIS A 65 -6.41 -4.82 5.34
CA HIS A 65 -7.46 -4.89 6.35
C HIS A 65 -6.99 -4.26 7.67
N SER A 66 -7.92 -4.07 8.59
CA SER A 66 -7.63 -3.51 9.91
C SER A 66 -8.55 -4.11 10.97
N ASP A 67 -8.05 -4.22 12.19
CA ASP A 67 -8.86 -4.55 13.36
C ASP A 67 -9.40 -3.29 14.05
N ALA A 68 -10.36 -3.46 14.95
CA ALA A 68 -10.90 -2.37 15.73
C ALA A 68 -9.81 -1.66 16.56
N GLY A 69 -9.70 -0.34 16.42
CA GLY A 69 -8.67 0.47 17.08
C GLY A 69 -7.27 0.41 16.46
N MET A 70 -7.09 -0.30 15.34
CA MET A 70 -5.80 -0.48 14.66
C MET A 70 -5.91 0.00 13.20
N PRO A 71 -5.90 1.33 12.95
CA PRO A 71 -6.02 1.87 11.60
C PRO A 71 -4.84 1.44 10.72
N LEU A 72 -5.11 1.28 9.42
CA LEU A 72 -4.07 1.05 8.45
C LEU A 72 -3.77 2.35 7.70
N PHE A 73 -2.53 2.77 7.74
CA PHE A 73 -2.07 3.98 7.08
C PHE A 73 -0.89 3.68 6.14
N VAL A 74 -1.11 3.83 4.86
CA VAL A 74 -0.07 3.86 3.83
C VAL A 74 0.15 5.33 3.48
N ASP A 75 1.31 5.86 3.85
CA ASP A 75 1.66 7.26 3.59
C ASP A 75 1.86 7.51 2.09
N HIS A 76 2.17 8.74 1.72
CA HIS A 76 2.39 9.12 0.32
C HIS A 76 3.66 8.50 -0.29
N HIS A 77 3.66 8.32 -1.60
CA HIS A 77 4.81 7.77 -2.34
C HIS A 77 5.28 6.43 -1.77
N VAL A 78 4.38 5.50 -1.57
CA VAL A 78 4.67 4.13 -1.13
C VAL A 78 4.35 3.14 -2.25
N THR A 79 5.22 2.15 -2.45
CA THR A 79 4.92 0.97 -3.26
C THR A 79 4.59 -0.21 -2.36
N VAL A 80 3.42 -0.80 -2.54
CA VAL A 80 3.05 -2.10 -1.97
C VAL A 80 3.07 -3.14 -3.09
N GLY A 81 4.05 -4.02 -3.04
CA GLY A 81 4.31 -5.03 -4.07
C GLY A 81 3.22 -6.09 -4.15
N HIS A 82 3.22 -6.80 -5.28
CA HIS A 82 2.21 -7.82 -5.60
C HIS A 82 1.99 -8.82 -4.47
N GLN A 83 0.72 -9.14 -4.18
CA GLN A 83 0.30 -10.13 -3.19
C GLN A 83 0.78 -9.84 -1.75
N ALA A 84 1.14 -8.59 -1.43
CA ALA A 84 1.48 -8.24 -0.06
C ALA A 84 0.21 -8.21 0.82
N MET A 85 0.40 -8.49 2.13
CA MET A 85 -0.64 -8.41 3.14
C MET A 85 -0.29 -7.31 4.14
N LEU A 86 -1.15 -6.30 4.24
CA LEU A 86 -1.04 -5.26 5.26
C LEU A 86 -2.23 -5.33 6.21
N HIS A 87 -1.96 -5.38 7.49
CA HIS A 87 -3.00 -5.50 8.51
C HIS A 87 -2.76 -4.52 9.66
N GLY A 88 -3.62 -3.50 9.81
CA GLY A 88 -3.60 -2.56 10.93
C GLY A 88 -2.25 -1.91 11.22
N CYS A 89 -1.49 -1.53 10.20
CA CYS A 89 -0.11 -1.07 10.31
C CYS A 89 0.09 0.33 9.70
N THR A 90 1.25 0.92 9.94
CA THR A 90 1.65 2.20 9.35
C THR A 90 2.87 2.01 8.46
N ILE A 91 2.79 2.51 7.23
CA ILE A 91 3.89 2.49 6.26
C ILE A 91 4.30 3.92 5.98
N GLY A 92 5.53 4.29 6.35
CA GLY A 92 6.09 5.62 6.13
C GLY A 92 6.43 5.91 4.68
N SER A 93 6.39 7.19 4.32
CA SER A 93 6.56 7.69 2.95
C SER A 93 7.88 7.24 2.30
N GLY A 94 7.83 7.06 0.98
CA GLY A 94 8.99 6.66 0.19
C GLY A 94 9.42 5.20 0.39
N SER A 95 8.64 4.38 1.10
CA SER A 95 8.98 2.99 1.38
C SER A 95 8.45 2.05 0.30
N LEU A 96 9.11 0.90 0.17
CA LEU A 96 8.72 -0.20 -0.69
C LEU A 96 8.49 -1.46 0.14
N ILE A 97 7.27 -1.96 0.10
CA ILE A 97 6.90 -3.27 0.64
C ILE A 97 7.04 -4.29 -0.49
N GLY A 98 7.93 -5.25 -0.30
CA GLY A 98 8.23 -6.27 -1.31
C GLY A 98 7.06 -7.22 -1.58
N MET A 99 7.11 -7.88 -2.72
CA MET A 99 6.11 -8.87 -3.14
C MET A 99 5.90 -9.94 -2.06
N GLN A 100 4.65 -10.29 -1.76
CA GLN A 100 4.28 -11.30 -0.76
C GLN A 100 4.76 -11.00 0.68
N ALA A 101 5.19 -9.78 0.98
CA ALA A 101 5.51 -9.41 2.35
C ALA A 101 4.24 -9.27 3.19
N ILE A 102 4.39 -9.54 4.49
CA ILE A 102 3.29 -9.45 5.48
C ILE A 102 3.69 -8.43 6.54
N VAL A 103 2.84 -7.43 6.78
CA VAL A 103 3.03 -6.44 7.85
C VAL A 103 1.82 -6.48 8.77
N LEU A 104 2.05 -6.83 10.05
CA LEU A 104 0.99 -7.13 11.01
C LEU A 104 0.60 -5.90 11.86
N ASN A 105 -0.43 -6.07 12.69
CA ASN A 105 -1.05 -5.04 13.52
C ASN A 105 -0.03 -4.20 14.31
N ASN A 106 -0.27 -2.89 14.34
CA ASN A 106 0.56 -1.92 15.07
C ASN A 106 2.05 -1.88 14.65
N ALA A 107 2.44 -2.61 13.60
CA ALA A 107 3.78 -2.45 13.05
C ALA A 107 3.92 -1.07 12.41
N LYS A 108 5.08 -0.44 12.62
CA LYS A 108 5.40 0.88 12.07
C LYS A 108 6.65 0.79 11.22
N ILE A 109 6.48 0.95 9.93
CA ILE A 109 7.59 1.05 8.98
C ILE A 109 7.93 2.53 8.83
N GLY A 110 9.19 2.88 9.06
CA GLY A 110 9.70 4.23 8.86
C GLY A 110 9.72 4.65 7.40
N ARG A 111 10.30 5.82 7.13
CA ARG A 111 10.41 6.39 5.77
C ARG A 111 11.55 5.75 4.98
N ASN A 112 11.39 5.70 3.65
CA ASN A 112 12.42 5.19 2.72
C ASN A 112 12.91 3.78 3.09
N CYS A 113 12.05 2.93 3.63
CA CYS A 113 12.40 1.55 3.97
C CYS A 113 12.17 0.61 2.79
N LEU A 114 12.96 -0.46 2.75
CA LEU A 114 12.76 -1.60 1.87
C LEU A 114 12.44 -2.85 2.71
N ILE A 115 11.20 -3.28 2.64
CA ILE A 115 10.79 -4.57 3.19
C ILE A 115 10.94 -5.59 2.07
N GLY A 116 11.84 -6.54 2.25
CA GLY A 116 12.17 -7.55 1.22
C GLY A 116 10.99 -8.43 0.86
N ALA A 117 11.01 -9.01 -0.34
CA ALA A 117 9.98 -9.95 -0.79
C ALA A 117 9.84 -11.13 0.18
N GLY A 118 8.60 -11.50 0.50
CA GLY A 118 8.28 -12.58 1.43
C GLY A 118 8.66 -12.31 2.91
N ALA A 119 9.10 -11.10 3.25
CA ALA A 119 9.42 -10.74 4.63
C ALA A 119 8.14 -10.61 5.48
N ILE A 120 8.24 -10.95 6.75
CA ILE A 120 7.16 -10.80 7.73
C ILE A 120 7.58 -9.77 8.77
N VAL A 121 6.85 -8.68 8.89
CA VAL A 121 7.05 -7.72 9.99
C VAL A 121 6.03 -8.03 11.09
N PRO A 122 6.48 -8.53 12.24
CA PRO A 122 5.60 -8.92 13.34
C PRO A 122 4.81 -7.75 13.91
N GLU A 123 3.75 -8.09 14.62
CA GLU A 123 2.90 -7.14 15.35
C GLU A 123 3.71 -6.22 16.28
N GLY A 124 3.36 -4.92 16.27
CA GLY A 124 4.00 -3.91 17.11
C GLY A 124 5.46 -3.61 16.78
N ARG A 125 6.02 -4.24 15.74
CA ARG A 125 7.43 -4.02 15.36
C ARG A 125 7.63 -2.62 14.78
N GLU A 126 8.59 -1.87 15.33
CA GLU A 126 9.02 -0.59 14.77
C GLU A 126 10.29 -0.78 13.93
N ILE A 127 10.25 -0.28 12.70
CA ILE A 127 11.35 -0.30 11.73
C ILE A 127 11.79 1.15 11.52
N PRO A 128 13.03 1.51 11.87
CA PRO A 128 13.54 2.87 11.68
C PRO A 128 13.61 3.27 10.21
N ASP A 129 13.65 4.58 9.94
CA ASP A 129 13.85 5.14 8.61
C ASP A 129 15.06 4.51 7.88
N ASN A 130 14.98 4.42 6.57
CA ASN A 130 16.04 3.96 5.68
C ASN A 130 16.52 2.51 5.94
N SER A 131 15.68 1.66 6.50
CA SER A 131 16.05 0.28 6.83
C SER A 131 15.78 -0.70 5.69
N LEU A 132 16.70 -1.67 5.53
CA LEU A 132 16.47 -2.90 4.79
C LEU A 132 16.03 -4.01 5.76
N VAL A 133 14.85 -4.58 5.52
CA VAL A 133 14.29 -5.67 6.34
C VAL A 133 14.10 -6.92 5.48
N ILE A 134 14.56 -8.08 5.98
CA ILE A 134 14.37 -9.38 5.33
C ILE A 134 13.90 -10.43 6.34
N GLY A 135 13.33 -11.52 5.84
CA GLY A 135 12.87 -12.62 6.68
C GLY A 135 11.82 -12.19 7.70
N VAL A 136 11.95 -12.59 8.95
CA VAL A 136 11.01 -12.23 10.01
C VAL A 136 11.52 -10.99 10.78
N GLY A 137 11.16 -9.81 10.29
CA GLY A 137 11.45 -8.52 10.91
C GLY A 137 12.94 -8.23 11.15
N LYS A 138 13.84 -8.89 10.41
CA LYS A 138 15.28 -8.71 10.56
C LYS A 138 15.75 -7.47 9.82
N ILE A 139 16.08 -6.42 10.55
CA ILE A 139 16.78 -5.25 10.02
C ILE A 139 18.21 -5.68 9.71
N THR A 140 18.64 -5.61 8.46
CA THR A 140 19.97 -6.06 8.03
C THR A 140 20.97 -4.93 7.97
N ARG A 141 20.54 -3.77 7.50
CA ARG A 141 21.36 -2.58 7.35
C ARG A 141 20.52 -1.34 7.03
N THR A 142 21.15 -0.21 7.02
CA THR A 142 20.62 1.02 6.42
C THR A 142 20.79 0.96 4.90
N LEU A 143 19.81 1.49 4.16
CA LEU A 143 19.88 1.66 2.70
C LEU A 143 20.85 2.79 2.35
N SER A 144 21.52 2.68 1.22
CA SER A 144 22.29 3.77 0.63
C SER A 144 21.39 4.80 -0.06
N ASP A 145 21.91 6.00 -0.29
CA ASP A 145 21.17 7.05 -1.03
C ASP A 145 20.80 6.61 -2.45
N GLU A 146 21.65 5.80 -3.09
CA GLU A 146 21.41 5.24 -4.41
C GLU A 146 20.23 4.24 -4.40
N GLU A 147 20.16 3.38 -3.39
CA GLU A 147 19.04 2.43 -3.22
C GLU A 147 17.72 3.17 -2.95
N ILE A 148 17.75 4.21 -2.12
CA ILE A 148 16.59 5.07 -1.85
C ILE A 148 16.15 5.79 -3.14
N ALA A 149 17.10 6.29 -3.93
CA ALA A 149 16.79 6.90 -5.23
C ALA A 149 16.16 5.89 -6.20
N GLY A 150 16.62 4.65 -6.20
CA GLY A 150 16.04 3.55 -6.98
C GLY A 150 14.59 3.26 -6.58
N ILE A 151 14.29 3.23 -5.29
CA ILE A 151 12.92 3.07 -4.77
C ILE A 151 12.04 4.23 -5.24
N ARG A 152 12.49 5.48 -5.11
CA ARG A 152 11.74 6.66 -5.58
C ARG A 152 11.43 6.59 -7.07
N HIS A 153 12.41 6.20 -7.88
CA HIS A 153 12.20 6.02 -9.32
C HIS A 153 11.12 4.99 -9.62
N ASN A 154 11.11 3.86 -8.90
CA ASN A 154 10.05 2.84 -9.01
C ASN A 154 8.66 3.42 -8.68
N ILE A 155 8.54 4.16 -7.58
CA ILE A 155 7.29 4.78 -7.13
C ILE A 155 6.76 5.76 -8.18
N GLU A 156 7.61 6.66 -8.68
CA GLU A 156 7.26 7.62 -9.73
C GLU A 156 6.83 6.92 -11.03
N HIS A 157 7.48 5.81 -11.37
CA HIS A 157 7.11 5.01 -12.53
C HIS A 157 5.68 4.48 -12.39
N TYR A 158 5.31 3.94 -11.22
CA TYR A 158 3.96 3.44 -10.96
C TYR A 158 2.91 4.56 -10.91
N ALA A 159 3.23 5.72 -10.37
CA ALA A 159 2.33 6.87 -10.39
C ALA A 159 2.01 7.29 -11.84
N LYS A 160 3.02 7.41 -12.71
CA LYS A 160 2.85 7.70 -14.15
C LYS A 160 2.07 6.57 -14.85
N ARG A 161 2.36 5.32 -14.54
CA ARG A 161 1.68 4.14 -15.10
C ARG A 161 0.19 4.13 -14.73
N GLY A 162 -0.16 4.41 -13.48
CA GLY A 162 -1.55 4.54 -13.05
C GLY A 162 -2.32 5.58 -13.86
N GLN A 163 -1.71 6.76 -14.11
CA GLN A 163 -2.33 7.81 -14.93
C GLN A 163 -2.45 7.42 -16.42
N MET A 164 -1.50 6.66 -16.95
CA MET A 164 -1.58 6.11 -18.30
C MET A 164 -2.73 5.11 -18.41
N TYR A 165 -2.82 4.14 -17.48
CA TYR A 165 -3.90 3.16 -17.46
C TYR A 165 -5.28 3.81 -17.32
N ARG A 166 -5.41 4.82 -16.46
CA ARG A 166 -6.64 5.59 -16.31
C ARG A 166 -7.14 6.21 -17.62
N LYS A 167 -6.23 6.61 -18.52
CA LYS A 167 -6.55 7.25 -19.80
C LYS A 167 -6.73 6.25 -20.95
N GLU A 168 -5.93 5.20 -20.97
CA GLU A 168 -5.73 4.38 -22.16
C GLU A 168 -6.29 2.96 -22.04
N LEU A 169 -6.49 2.45 -20.80
CA LEU A 169 -7.00 1.10 -20.60
C LEU A 169 -8.42 0.97 -21.13
N LYS A 170 -8.65 -0.02 -21.98
CA LYS A 170 -9.98 -0.34 -22.52
C LYS A 170 -10.29 -1.81 -22.30
N ARG A 171 -11.45 -2.07 -21.72
CA ARG A 171 -11.98 -3.42 -21.60
C ARG A 171 -12.47 -3.88 -22.97
N LEU A 172 -12.10 -5.11 -23.38
CA LEU A 172 -12.48 -5.69 -24.68
C LEU A 172 -13.55 -6.78 -24.57
N GLY A 173 -13.93 -7.19 -23.37
CA GLY A 173 -14.95 -8.21 -23.12
C GLY A 173 -15.49 -8.19 -21.69
#